data_758fbf4a3d484b49387cfcda787b92ff
#
_entry.id   758fbf4a3d484b49387cfcda787b92ff
#
_cell.length_a   1.000
_cell.length_b   1.000
_cell.length_c   1.000
_cell.angle_alpha   90.00
_cell.angle_beta   90.00
_cell.angle_gamma   90.00
#
_symmetry.space_group_name_H-M   'P 1'
#
loop_
_entity.id
_entity.type
_entity.pdbx_description
1 polymer ?
#
loop_
_entity_poly.entity_id
_entity_poly.type
_entity_poly.pdbx_seq_one_letter_code
_entity_poly.pdbx_strand_id
1 'polypeptide(L)'
;MDRQEFQQFLYDHIPLTEKMGFTVEEFNNTKVKIAAKLEPNINHKATAFGGSINSLMTVCGWAMVFVNIKPFDENAHIVIQKSSINYKAPIDFDFSAECEFYDEAEKERFFQTYKKHNKARLTLKVKCYREGTVLAEYEGQYVVFK
;
A
#
# COMPACT_ATOMS: atom_id res chain seq x y z
N MET A 1 14.95 -4.56 6.75
CA MET A 1 14.44 -5.16 5.50
C MET A 1 14.48 -4.08 4.42
N ASP A 2 15.19 -4.36 3.34
CA ASP A 2 15.23 -3.47 2.19
C ASP A 2 14.08 -3.77 1.22
N ARG A 3 13.98 -3.00 0.13
CA ARG A 3 12.88 -3.15 -0.83
C ARG A 3 12.85 -4.52 -1.51
N GLN A 4 14.00 -5.11 -1.79
CA GLN A 4 14.08 -6.44 -2.44
C GLN A 4 13.64 -7.54 -1.47
N GLU A 5 14.07 -7.47 -0.24
CA GLU A 5 13.65 -8.40 0.80
C GLU A 5 12.13 -8.29 1.06
N PHE A 6 11.61 -7.08 1.07
CA PHE A 6 10.17 -6.87 1.25
C PHE A 6 9.37 -7.40 0.05
N GLN A 7 9.87 -7.20 -1.18
CA GLN A 7 9.24 -7.76 -2.37
C GLN A 7 9.16 -9.28 -2.29
N GLN A 8 10.24 -9.93 -1.88
CA GLN A 8 10.23 -11.38 -1.71
C GLN A 8 9.28 -11.80 -0.60
N PHE A 9 9.23 -11.04 0.49
CA PHE A 9 8.26 -11.25 1.57
C PHE A 9 6.82 -11.21 1.05
N LEU A 10 6.49 -10.22 0.21
CA LEU A 10 5.17 -10.13 -0.41
C LEU A 10 4.86 -11.36 -1.25
N TYR A 11 5.78 -11.78 -2.09
CA TYR A 11 5.59 -12.94 -2.97
C TYR A 11 5.39 -14.23 -2.18
N ASP A 12 6.11 -14.39 -1.07
CA ASP A 12 6.04 -15.58 -0.24
C ASP A 12 4.75 -15.64 0.59
N HIS A 13 4.28 -14.49 1.08
CA HIS A 13 3.16 -14.42 2.01
C HIS A 13 1.83 -14.00 1.36
N ILE A 14 1.91 -13.25 0.26
CA ILE A 14 0.74 -12.87 -0.54
C ILE A 14 1.06 -13.24 -1.99
N PRO A 15 0.97 -14.54 -2.35
CA PRO A 15 1.42 -15.00 -3.68
C PRO A 15 0.77 -14.29 -4.86
N LEU A 16 -0.43 -13.75 -4.68
CA LEU A 16 -1.12 -12.97 -5.70
C LEU A 16 -0.28 -11.78 -6.17
N THR A 17 0.53 -11.18 -5.29
CA THR A 17 1.36 -10.02 -5.64
C THR A 17 2.40 -10.34 -6.71
N GLU A 18 2.91 -11.56 -6.71
CA GLU A 18 3.82 -12.02 -7.76
C GLU A 18 3.06 -12.22 -9.09
N LYS A 19 1.88 -12.82 -9.04
CA LYS A 19 1.04 -13.03 -10.23
C LYS A 19 0.59 -11.73 -10.86
N MET A 20 0.36 -10.70 -10.06
CA MET A 20 0.00 -9.36 -10.54
C MET A 20 1.20 -8.56 -11.04
N GLY A 21 2.40 -9.09 -10.92
CA GLY A 21 3.62 -8.43 -11.39
C GLY A 21 3.99 -7.20 -10.58
N PHE A 22 3.81 -7.26 -9.26
CA PHE A 22 4.18 -6.15 -8.39
C PHE A 22 5.69 -6.07 -8.22
N THR A 23 6.23 -4.86 -8.27
CA THR A 23 7.64 -4.56 -8.02
C THR A 23 7.73 -3.44 -7.01
N VAL A 24 8.43 -3.68 -5.90
CA VAL A 24 8.63 -2.65 -4.88
C VAL A 24 9.76 -1.73 -5.33
N GLU A 25 9.43 -0.47 -5.60
CA GLU A 25 10.40 0.52 -6.11
C GLU A 25 11.00 1.38 -5.00
N GLU A 26 10.21 1.75 -4.00
CA GLU A 26 10.68 2.47 -2.82
C GLU A 26 10.03 1.86 -1.58
N PHE A 27 10.83 1.71 -0.52
CA PHE A 27 10.36 1.11 0.72
C PHE A 27 11.14 1.69 1.89
N ASN A 28 10.58 2.70 2.53
CA ASN A 28 11.12 3.31 3.74
C ASN A 28 9.99 3.89 4.59
N ASN A 29 10.32 4.39 5.77
CA ASN A 29 9.32 4.83 6.75
C ASN A 29 8.57 6.11 6.37
N THR A 30 8.95 6.79 5.29
CA THR A 30 8.28 8.01 4.82
C THR A 30 7.56 7.80 3.51
N LYS A 31 8.01 6.85 2.66
CA LYS A 31 7.42 6.63 1.34
C LYS A 31 7.51 5.17 0.92
N VAL A 32 6.42 4.66 0.41
CA VAL A 32 6.36 3.35 -0.27
C VAL A 32 5.82 3.56 -1.66
N LYS A 33 6.49 2.97 -2.65
CA LYS A 33 6.07 2.97 -4.05
C LYS A 33 6.14 1.55 -4.58
N ILE A 34 5.03 1.07 -5.12
CA ILE A 34 4.93 -0.27 -5.70
C ILE A 34 4.36 -0.13 -7.11
N ALA A 35 5.05 -0.72 -8.08
CA ALA A 35 4.63 -0.74 -9.48
C ALA A 35 3.93 -2.05 -9.81
N ALA A 36 3.07 -2.01 -10.81
CA ALA A 36 2.41 -3.19 -11.38
C ALA A 36 2.47 -3.11 -12.90
N LYS A 37 2.58 -4.27 -13.54
CA LYS A 37 2.52 -4.36 -15.00
C LYS A 37 1.09 -4.39 -15.46
N LEU A 38 0.81 -3.72 -16.58
CA LEU A 38 -0.53 -3.72 -17.16
C LEU A 38 -0.94 -5.12 -17.62
N GLU A 39 -0.04 -5.84 -18.30
CA GLU A 39 -0.37 -7.11 -18.95
C GLU A 39 -1.10 -8.12 -18.06
N PRO A 40 -0.60 -8.50 -16.87
CA PRO A 40 -1.33 -9.45 -16.01
C PRO A 40 -2.56 -8.86 -15.34
N ASN A 41 -2.77 -7.55 -15.45
CA ASN A 41 -3.85 -6.82 -14.77
C ASN A 41 -4.85 -6.20 -15.74
N ILE A 42 -4.78 -6.60 -17.01
CA ILE A 42 -5.58 -6.00 -18.07
C ILE A 42 -7.04 -6.50 -18.04
N ASN A 43 -7.98 -5.61 -18.35
CA ASN A 43 -9.38 -5.95 -18.51
C ASN A 43 -9.74 -6.10 -20.01
N HIS A 44 -11.03 -6.33 -20.30
CA HIS A 44 -11.51 -6.54 -21.65
C HIS A 44 -11.40 -5.30 -22.57
N LYS A 45 -11.12 -4.13 -22.02
CA LYS A 45 -10.95 -2.87 -22.76
C LYS A 45 -9.48 -2.46 -22.90
N ALA A 46 -8.55 -3.36 -22.59
CA ALA A 46 -7.10 -3.10 -22.64
C ALA A 46 -6.64 -2.01 -21.68
N THR A 47 -7.34 -1.86 -20.55
CA THR A 47 -6.94 -0.98 -19.46
C THR A 47 -6.79 -1.78 -18.17
N ALA A 48 -6.20 -1.19 -17.14
CA ALA A 48 -6.01 -1.88 -15.87
C ALA A 48 -7.37 -2.18 -15.22
N PHE A 49 -7.55 -3.43 -14.80
CA PHE A 49 -8.74 -3.86 -14.08
C PHE A 49 -8.82 -3.12 -12.73
N GLY A 50 -10.01 -2.57 -12.43
CA GLY A 50 -10.22 -1.82 -11.20
C GLY A 50 -9.86 -2.57 -9.93
N GLY A 51 -10.14 -3.88 -9.89
CA GLY A 51 -9.76 -4.74 -8.77
C GLY A 51 -8.25 -4.86 -8.60
N SER A 52 -7.49 -4.85 -9.71
CA SER A 52 -6.03 -4.87 -9.65
C SER A 52 -5.47 -3.55 -9.12
N ILE A 53 -6.03 -2.43 -9.54
CA ILE A 53 -5.64 -1.11 -9.04
C ILE A 53 -5.92 -1.03 -7.54
N ASN A 54 -7.10 -1.47 -7.10
CA ASN A 54 -7.46 -1.48 -5.69
C ASN A 54 -6.53 -2.38 -4.86
N SER A 55 -6.18 -3.56 -5.38
CA SER A 55 -5.25 -4.47 -4.71
C SER A 55 -3.87 -3.86 -4.54
N LEU A 56 -3.35 -3.21 -5.59
CA LEU A 56 -2.06 -2.53 -5.54
C LEU A 56 -2.06 -1.44 -4.47
N MET A 57 -3.10 -0.62 -4.44
CA MET A 57 -3.20 0.48 -3.50
C MET A 57 -3.38 -0.01 -2.06
N THR A 58 -4.12 -1.10 -1.87
CA THR A 58 -4.28 -1.75 -0.56
C THR A 58 -2.94 -2.27 -0.04
N VAL A 59 -2.17 -2.95 -0.88
CA VAL A 59 -0.85 -3.46 -0.51
C VAL A 59 0.13 -2.31 -0.23
N CYS A 60 0.07 -1.26 -1.03
CA CYS A 60 0.94 -0.09 -0.84
C CYS A 60 0.72 0.58 0.52
N GLY A 61 -0.54 0.80 0.91
CA GLY A 61 -0.89 1.34 2.22
C GLY A 61 -0.49 0.38 3.35
N TRP A 62 -0.75 -0.91 3.17
CA TRP A 62 -0.34 -1.94 4.12
C TRP A 62 1.18 -1.95 4.32
N ALA A 63 1.93 -1.81 3.24
CA ALA A 63 3.40 -1.76 3.28
C ALA A 63 3.90 -0.55 4.07
N MET A 64 3.23 0.59 3.96
CA MET A 64 3.57 1.78 4.74
C MET A 64 3.39 1.54 6.23
N VAL A 65 2.31 0.86 6.63
CA VAL A 65 2.11 0.46 8.03
C VAL A 65 3.19 -0.52 8.45
N PHE A 66 3.46 -1.53 7.61
CA PHE A 66 4.45 -2.58 7.88
C PHE A 66 5.85 -2.01 8.15
N VAL A 67 6.33 -1.13 7.27
CA VAL A 67 7.70 -0.58 7.40
C VAL A 67 7.86 0.26 8.65
N ASN A 68 6.77 0.83 9.16
CA ASN A 68 6.79 1.64 10.35
C ASN A 68 6.63 0.83 11.65
N ILE A 69 5.73 -0.16 11.63
CA ILE A 69 5.38 -0.89 12.86
C ILE A 69 6.33 -2.06 13.17
N LYS A 70 6.81 -2.77 12.16
CA LYS A 70 7.62 -3.98 12.38
C LYS A 70 8.94 -3.71 13.10
N PRO A 71 9.67 -2.62 12.80
CA PRO A 71 10.85 -2.29 13.60
C PRO A 71 10.52 -1.95 15.06
N PHE A 72 9.31 -1.46 15.31
CA PHE A 72 8.83 -1.11 16.64
C PHE A 72 8.32 -2.34 17.41
N ASP A 73 7.58 -3.22 16.73
CA ASP A 73 7.04 -4.46 17.29
C ASP A 73 6.87 -5.50 16.20
N GLU A 74 7.81 -6.44 16.14
CA GLU A 74 7.80 -7.50 15.14
C GLU A 74 6.60 -8.45 15.22
N ASN A 75 5.94 -8.50 16.36
CA ASN A 75 4.79 -9.38 16.61
C ASN A 75 3.45 -8.71 16.30
N ALA A 76 3.46 -7.45 15.86
CA ALA A 76 2.24 -6.75 15.50
C ALA A 76 1.58 -7.37 14.27
N HIS A 77 0.25 -7.43 14.30
CA HIS A 77 -0.57 -7.84 13.18
C HIS A 77 -1.18 -6.61 12.52
N ILE A 78 -1.26 -6.62 11.20
CA ILE A 78 -1.78 -5.50 10.41
C ILE A 78 -2.90 -6.03 9.53
N VAL A 79 -4.09 -5.45 9.64
CA VAL A 79 -5.23 -5.78 8.78
C VAL A 79 -5.88 -4.52 8.23
N ILE A 80 -6.46 -4.63 7.05
CA ILE A 80 -7.32 -3.57 6.51
C ILE A 80 -8.73 -3.74 7.11
N GLN A 81 -9.31 -2.64 7.58
CA GLN A 81 -10.66 -2.65 8.15
C GLN A 81 -11.69 -2.13 7.15
N LYS A 82 -11.37 -1.02 6.49
CA LYS A 82 -12.24 -0.44 5.47
C LYS A 82 -11.41 0.42 4.52
N SER A 83 -11.91 0.57 3.30
CA SER A 83 -11.25 1.41 2.31
C SER A 83 -12.26 1.97 1.33
N SER A 84 -11.85 3.02 0.66
CA SER A 84 -12.59 3.59 -0.48
C SER A 84 -11.61 3.93 -1.58
N ILE A 85 -12.05 3.81 -2.81
CA ILE A 85 -11.23 4.13 -3.98
C ILE A 85 -12.06 4.93 -4.97
N ASN A 86 -11.42 5.92 -5.61
CA ASN A 86 -12.00 6.73 -6.65
C ASN A 86 -11.15 6.57 -7.91
N TYR A 87 -11.75 6.02 -8.96
CA TYR A 87 -11.11 5.83 -10.26
C TYR A 87 -11.40 7.05 -11.11
N LYS A 88 -10.38 7.86 -11.40
CA LYS A 88 -10.56 9.14 -12.10
C LYS A 88 -10.35 9.02 -13.61
N ALA A 89 -9.50 8.11 -14.06
CA ALA A 89 -9.22 7.91 -15.47
C ALA A 89 -8.76 6.49 -15.74
N PRO A 90 -9.00 5.97 -16.96
CA PRO A 90 -8.47 4.66 -17.35
C PRO A 90 -6.95 4.65 -17.34
N ILE A 91 -6.37 3.49 -17.03
CA ILE A 91 -4.92 3.28 -16.99
C ILE A 91 -4.60 2.26 -18.09
N ASP A 92 -3.84 2.66 -19.10
CA ASP A 92 -3.49 1.83 -20.24
C ASP A 92 -1.98 1.60 -20.40
N PHE A 93 -1.25 1.66 -19.29
CA PHE A 93 0.20 1.50 -19.22
C PHE A 93 0.57 0.85 -17.89
N ASP A 94 1.83 0.44 -17.75
CA ASP A 94 2.34 -0.04 -16.46
C ASP A 94 2.19 1.08 -15.43
N PHE A 95 1.68 0.75 -14.25
CA PHE A 95 1.25 1.76 -13.28
C PHE A 95 1.87 1.52 -11.91
N SER A 96 1.83 2.53 -11.07
CA SER A 96 2.39 2.45 -9.73
C SER A 96 1.50 3.19 -8.72
N ALA A 97 1.58 2.73 -7.48
CA ALA A 97 0.92 3.37 -6.35
C ALA A 97 1.98 3.94 -5.41
N GLU A 98 1.69 5.10 -4.86
CA GLU A 98 2.55 5.76 -3.89
C GLU A 98 1.78 6.09 -2.62
N CYS A 99 2.41 5.84 -1.49
CA CYS A 99 1.91 6.19 -0.17
C CYS A 99 3.01 6.93 0.60
N GLU A 100 2.69 8.11 1.12
CA GLU A 100 3.61 8.86 1.96
C GLU A 100 2.98 9.12 3.32
N PHE A 101 3.83 9.16 4.34
CA PHE A 101 3.40 9.47 5.69
C PHE A 101 3.72 10.94 5.97
N TYR A 102 2.75 11.81 5.70
CA TYR A 102 2.97 13.26 5.73
C TYR A 102 2.90 13.90 7.11
N ASP A 103 2.10 13.35 8.03
CA ASP A 103 1.82 13.99 9.31
C ASP A 103 2.54 13.27 10.45
N GLU A 104 3.65 13.88 10.91
CA GLU A 104 4.43 13.34 12.02
C GLU A 104 3.64 13.29 13.32
N ALA A 105 2.74 14.23 13.56
CA ALA A 105 1.91 14.25 14.76
C ALA A 105 0.92 13.08 14.78
N GLU A 106 0.33 12.78 13.63
CA GLU A 106 -0.57 11.63 13.47
C GLU A 106 0.16 10.32 13.66
N LYS A 107 1.35 10.21 13.08
CA LYS A 107 2.23 9.05 13.23
C LYS A 107 2.60 8.82 14.69
N GLU A 108 2.98 9.88 15.39
CA GLU A 108 3.33 9.80 16.81
C GLU A 108 2.13 9.37 17.66
N ARG A 109 0.94 9.94 17.42
CA ARG A 109 -0.29 9.53 18.11
C ARG A 109 -0.60 8.05 17.88
N PHE A 110 -0.41 7.58 16.66
CA PHE A 110 -0.61 6.17 16.31
C PHE A 110 0.30 5.26 17.14
N PHE A 111 1.60 5.57 17.20
CA PHE A 111 2.55 4.79 17.99
C PHE A 111 2.24 4.82 19.49
N GLN A 112 1.89 5.99 20.00
CA GLN A 112 1.54 6.14 21.41
C GLN A 112 0.29 5.33 21.77
N THR A 113 -0.72 5.37 20.92
CA THR A 113 -1.96 4.61 21.10
C THR A 113 -1.68 3.11 21.08
N TYR A 114 -0.88 2.66 20.11
CA TYR A 114 -0.47 1.26 20.03
C TYR A 114 0.29 0.80 21.26
N LYS A 115 1.26 1.60 21.69
CA LYS A 115 2.07 1.30 22.88
C LYS A 115 1.20 1.17 24.13
N LYS A 116 0.19 2.02 24.26
CA LYS A 116 -0.70 2.04 25.44
C LYS A 116 -1.73 0.94 25.45
N HIS A 117 -2.32 0.62 24.27
CA HIS A 117 -3.49 -0.25 24.17
C HIS A 117 -3.23 -1.55 23.42
N ASN A 118 -2.06 -1.78 22.87
CA ASN A 118 -1.73 -2.90 21.99
C ASN A 118 -2.66 -2.95 20.77
N LYS A 119 -3.22 -1.81 20.38
CA LYS A 119 -4.12 -1.67 19.25
C LYS A 119 -4.18 -0.20 18.83
N ALA A 120 -4.11 0.05 17.54
CA ALA A 120 -4.29 1.39 17.00
C ALA A 120 -4.77 1.33 15.56
N ARG A 121 -5.44 2.39 15.11
CA ARG A 121 -5.92 2.53 13.75
C ARG A 121 -5.15 3.64 13.05
N LEU A 122 -4.97 3.48 11.75
CA LEU A 122 -4.28 4.46 10.93
C LEU A 122 -4.97 4.54 9.58
N THR A 123 -5.35 5.75 9.17
CA THR A 123 -5.93 5.99 7.85
C THR A 123 -4.84 6.56 6.95
N LEU A 124 -4.60 5.90 5.83
CA LEU A 124 -3.58 6.29 4.85
C LEU A 124 -4.21 6.55 3.49
N LYS A 125 -3.63 7.51 2.79
CA LYS A 125 -4.00 7.84 1.42
C LYS A 125 -2.93 7.31 0.48
N VAL A 126 -3.40 6.70 -0.61
CA VAL A 126 -2.53 6.15 -1.65
C VAL A 126 -2.98 6.73 -2.99
N LYS A 127 -2.04 7.06 -3.84
CA LYS A 127 -2.32 7.63 -5.15
C LYS A 127 -1.64 6.85 -6.25
N CYS A 128 -2.34 6.73 -7.37
CA CYS A 128 -1.78 6.28 -8.64
C CYS A 128 -1.82 7.49 -9.58
N TYR A 129 -0.66 7.89 -10.10
CA TYR A 129 -0.61 9.07 -10.97
C TYR A 129 0.44 8.91 -12.07
N ARG A 130 0.31 9.73 -13.09
CA ARG A 130 1.24 9.82 -14.20
C ARG A 130 1.46 11.28 -14.55
N GLU A 131 2.73 11.71 -14.59
CA GLU A 131 3.11 13.06 -14.99
C GLU A 131 2.32 14.16 -14.25
N GLY A 132 2.14 13.96 -12.93
CA GLY A 132 1.44 14.90 -12.08
C GLY A 132 -0.10 14.79 -12.11
N THR A 133 -0.66 13.95 -12.97
CA THR A 133 -2.11 13.73 -13.02
C THR A 133 -2.48 12.50 -12.20
N VAL A 134 -3.40 12.68 -11.25
CA VAL A 134 -3.90 11.58 -10.42
C VAL A 134 -4.93 10.78 -11.21
N LEU A 135 -4.71 9.48 -11.34
CA LEU A 135 -5.56 8.56 -12.09
C LEU A 135 -6.49 7.77 -11.18
N ALA A 136 -6.07 7.53 -9.95
CA ALA A 136 -6.87 6.87 -8.93
C ALA A 136 -6.43 7.36 -7.54
N GLU A 137 -7.38 7.47 -6.63
CA GLU A 137 -7.14 7.84 -5.24
C GLU A 137 -7.77 6.78 -4.34
N TYR A 138 -7.05 6.43 -3.27
CA TYR A 138 -7.45 5.40 -2.33
C TYR A 138 -7.26 5.94 -0.92
N GLU A 139 -8.18 5.58 -0.04
CA GLU A 139 -8.04 5.82 1.39
C GLU A 139 -8.36 4.52 2.12
N GLY A 140 -7.43 4.06 2.95
CA GLY A 140 -7.57 2.82 3.69
C GLY A 140 -7.35 3.02 5.17
N GLN A 141 -8.24 2.45 5.98
CA GLN A 141 -8.06 2.39 7.43
C GLN A 141 -7.51 1.03 7.79
N TYR A 142 -6.32 1.04 8.37
CA TYR A 142 -5.60 -0.16 8.81
C TYR A 142 -5.67 -0.25 10.32
N VAL A 143 -5.76 -1.47 10.82
CA VAL A 143 -5.75 -1.75 12.26
C VAL A 143 -4.50 -2.56 12.57
N VAL A 144 -3.73 -2.08 13.53
CA VAL A 144 -2.56 -2.78 14.05
C VAL A 144 -2.91 -3.27 15.46
N PHE A 145 -2.63 -4.52 15.73
CA PHE A 145 -2.93 -5.11 17.04
C PHE A 145 -1.93 -6.21 17.39
N LYS A 146 -1.92 -6.56 18.67
CA LYS A 146 -1.03 -7.59 19.19
C LYS A 146 -1.81 -8.71 19.87
#